data_69e3ea123a82978895369edad6ae5391
#
_entry.id   69e3ea123a82978895369edad6ae5391
#
_cell.length_a   1.000
_cell.length_b   1.000
_cell.length_c   1.000
_cell.angle_alpha   90.00
_cell.angle_beta   90.00
_cell.angle_gamma   90.00
#
_symmetry.space_group_name_H-M   'P 1'
#
loop_
_entity.id
_entity.type
_entity.pdbx_description
1 polymer ?
#
loop_
_entity_poly.entity_id
_entity_poly.type
_entity_poly.pdbx_seq_one_letter_code
_entity_poly.pdbx_strand_id
1 'polypeptide(L)'
;MCKICYNDSYKKLGAIALWDWNRSMRNNELRGPTAIDTDIIPSDSEHVFAQEALYQEVMMRYHCAILEMHTKLEVLSKDMTVRYRRNPIEFIESRLKKPSSIARKLKRMGLEVTVDNMTQHLSDIAGIRVLCAYIDDIYEIARMLARQKDVKIITVKDYIKVPKDNGYRSYHLIVEIPVYFSDEVRPVRCEIQIRTIAMDFWATLDHDMQYKKQVEDSEAIMRELKECADVIHQTDEKMMRLRERIHRIDPE
;
A
#
# COMPACT_ATOMS: atom_id res chain seq x y z
N MET A 1 -8.93 41.47 -30.57
CA MET A 1 -9.70 40.21 -30.71
C MET A 1 -8.72 39.09 -31.05
N CYS A 2 -8.28 38.32 -30.07
CA CYS A 2 -7.37 37.18 -30.28
C CYS A 2 -8.16 35.92 -29.94
N LYS A 3 -8.49 35.14 -30.98
CA LYS A 3 -9.11 33.80 -30.83
C LYS A 3 -8.02 32.81 -30.41
N ILE A 4 -8.07 32.40 -29.16
CA ILE A 4 -7.26 31.28 -28.67
C ILE A 4 -7.86 29.99 -29.28
N CYS A 5 -7.12 29.37 -30.20
CA CYS A 5 -7.43 28.05 -30.70
C CYS A 5 -7.27 27.04 -29.56
N TYR A 6 -8.38 26.59 -29.00
CA TYR A 6 -8.42 25.50 -28.03
C TYR A 6 -8.18 24.19 -28.79
N ASN A 7 -7.04 23.58 -28.54
CA ASN A 7 -6.56 22.40 -29.28
C ASN A 7 -7.36 21.14 -28.85
N ASP A 8 -8.03 20.51 -29.81
CA ASP A 8 -8.87 19.30 -29.64
C ASP A 8 -8.11 18.06 -29.09
N SER A 9 -6.79 18.15 -29.04
CA SER A 9 -5.94 17.09 -28.50
C SER A 9 -6.13 16.84 -26.99
N TYR A 10 -6.50 17.87 -26.21
CA TYR A 10 -6.74 17.74 -24.77
C TYR A 10 -8.07 17.05 -24.44
N LYS A 11 -9.07 17.14 -25.30
CA LYS A 11 -10.34 16.43 -25.13
C LYS A 11 -10.20 14.91 -25.28
N LYS A 12 -9.32 14.47 -26.19
CA LYS A 12 -9.05 13.02 -26.37
C LYS A 12 -8.24 12.43 -25.23
N LEU A 13 -7.26 13.16 -24.67
CA LEU A 13 -6.48 12.71 -23.50
C LEU A 13 -7.33 12.63 -22.25
N GLY A 14 -8.22 13.59 -21.99
CA GLY A 14 -9.15 13.55 -20.87
C GLY A 14 -10.18 12.42 -20.96
N ALA A 15 -10.66 12.11 -22.17
CA ALA A 15 -11.60 11.02 -22.40
C ALA A 15 -10.94 9.62 -22.23
N ILE A 16 -9.68 9.46 -22.64
CA ILE A 16 -8.92 8.23 -22.45
C ILE A 16 -8.59 8.02 -20.97
N ALA A 17 -8.15 9.07 -20.26
CA ALA A 17 -7.87 9.00 -18.83
C ALA A 17 -9.13 8.69 -17.99
N LEU A 18 -10.29 9.27 -18.34
CA LEU A 18 -11.57 8.93 -17.73
C LEU A 18 -12.06 7.52 -18.08
N TRP A 19 -11.75 7.05 -19.28
CA TRP A 19 -12.13 5.70 -19.71
C TRP A 19 -11.26 4.62 -19.04
N ASP A 20 -9.96 4.85 -18.89
CA ASP A 20 -9.04 3.99 -18.15
C ASP A 20 -9.32 4.04 -16.64
N TRP A 21 -9.66 5.20 -16.09
CA TRP A 21 -10.09 5.34 -14.69
C TRP A 21 -11.37 4.55 -14.41
N ASN A 22 -12.38 4.67 -15.29
CA ASN A 22 -13.63 3.91 -15.19
C ASN A 22 -13.44 2.40 -15.46
N ARG A 23 -12.42 2.01 -16.20
CA ARG A 23 -12.08 0.61 -16.43
C ARG A 23 -11.32 0.01 -15.25
N SER A 24 -10.40 0.77 -14.65
CA SER A 24 -9.72 0.41 -13.41
C SER A 24 -10.71 0.29 -12.25
N MET A 25 -11.70 1.18 -12.15
CA MET A 25 -12.77 1.09 -11.15
C MET A 25 -13.74 -0.08 -11.42
N ARG A 26 -13.98 -0.47 -12.67
CA ARG A 26 -14.82 -1.63 -13.01
C ARG A 26 -14.10 -2.98 -12.83
N ASN A 27 -12.80 -3.02 -13.00
CA ASN A 27 -11.99 -4.22 -12.74
C ASN A 27 -11.58 -4.35 -11.26
N ASN A 28 -11.58 -3.24 -10.51
CA ASN A 28 -11.62 -3.20 -9.07
C ASN A 28 -13.10 -3.08 -8.64
N GLU A 29 -13.92 -4.01 -9.14
CA GLU A 29 -15.25 -4.17 -8.58
C GLU A 29 -15.07 -4.22 -7.06
N LEU A 30 -15.42 -3.11 -6.42
CA LEU A 30 -15.97 -3.13 -5.08
C LEU A 30 -17.21 -4.05 -5.20
N ARG A 31 -16.98 -5.35 -5.26
CA ARG A 31 -17.98 -6.30 -4.84
C ARG A 31 -18.25 -5.85 -3.43
N GLY A 32 -19.42 -5.27 -3.26
CA GLY A 32 -19.97 -5.03 -1.94
C GLY A 32 -19.70 -6.29 -1.13
N PRO A 33 -19.54 -6.24 0.17
CA PRO A 33 -19.04 -7.34 0.96
C PRO A 33 -19.74 -8.60 0.50
N THR A 34 -18.97 -9.47 -0.17
CA THR A 34 -19.43 -10.81 -0.49
C THR A 34 -19.82 -11.43 0.82
N ALA A 35 -21.02 -11.98 0.86
CA ALA A 35 -21.69 -12.57 1.99
C ALA A 35 -20.70 -12.98 3.10
N ILE A 36 -20.87 -12.40 4.26
CA ILE A 36 -20.17 -12.79 5.48
C ILE A 36 -20.34 -14.31 5.56
N ASP A 37 -19.24 -15.00 5.77
CA ASP A 37 -19.22 -16.44 5.99
C ASP A 37 -20.20 -16.70 7.15
N THR A 38 -21.39 -17.23 6.83
CA THR A 38 -22.56 -17.29 7.71
C THR A 38 -22.33 -18.16 8.96
N ASP A 39 -21.22 -18.90 9.00
CA ASP A 39 -20.88 -19.78 10.12
C ASP A 39 -20.37 -19.05 11.40
N ILE A 40 -20.33 -17.70 11.39
CA ILE A 40 -19.81 -16.89 12.51
C ILE A 40 -20.90 -15.96 13.10
N ILE A 41 -22.12 -15.96 12.58
CA ILE A 41 -23.14 -14.99 12.93
C ILE A 41 -24.01 -15.52 14.10
N PRO A 42 -24.16 -14.77 15.23
CA PRO A 42 -25.11 -15.11 16.28
C PRO A 42 -26.56 -15.08 15.74
N SER A 43 -27.44 -15.92 16.29
CA SER A 43 -28.82 -16.13 15.85
C SER A 43 -29.79 -14.95 16.08
N ASP A 44 -29.30 -13.81 16.58
CA ASP A 44 -30.08 -12.61 16.84
C ASP A 44 -29.93 -11.62 15.67
N SER A 45 -30.93 -11.51 14.84
CA SER A 45 -30.93 -10.75 13.60
C SER A 45 -30.64 -9.25 13.77
N GLU A 46 -31.16 -8.62 14.82
CA GLU A 46 -30.91 -7.19 15.07
C GLU A 46 -29.45 -6.92 15.44
N HIS A 47 -28.82 -7.81 16.20
CA HIS A 47 -27.43 -7.71 16.58
C HIS A 47 -26.49 -7.95 15.39
N VAL A 48 -26.88 -8.87 14.50
CA VAL A 48 -26.18 -9.15 13.24
C VAL A 48 -26.21 -7.93 12.32
N PHE A 49 -27.38 -7.33 12.10
CA PHE A 49 -27.52 -6.13 11.26
C PHE A 49 -26.78 -4.92 11.85
N ALA A 50 -26.81 -4.74 13.16
CA ALA A 50 -26.06 -3.67 13.83
C ALA A 50 -24.54 -3.87 13.70
N GLN A 51 -24.03 -5.08 13.84
CA GLN A 51 -22.60 -5.37 13.65
C GLN A 51 -22.19 -5.25 12.18
N GLU A 52 -23.03 -5.64 11.24
CA GLU A 52 -22.79 -5.47 9.82
C GLU A 52 -22.71 -3.99 9.43
N ALA A 53 -23.67 -3.18 9.89
CA ALA A 53 -23.68 -1.73 9.64
C ALA A 53 -22.42 -1.05 10.22
N LEU A 54 -22.06 -1.39 11.45
CA LEU A 54 -20.83 -0.87 12.08
C LEU A 54 -19.58 -1.29 11.32
N TYR A 55 -19.51 -2.54 10.87
CA TYR A 55 -18.39 -3.03 10.06
C TYR A 55 -18.28 -2.25 8.75
N GLN A 56 -19.39 -2.05 8.05
CA GLN A 56 -19.44 -1.27 6.80
C GLN A 56 -18.98 0.17 7.00
N GLU A 57 -19.44 0.82 8.06
CA GLU A 57 -19.03 2.17 8.41
C GLU A 57 -17.53 2.25 8.67
N VAL A 58 -16.99 1.33 9.45
CA VAL A 58 -15.55 1.30 9.74
C VAL A 58 -14.72 1.00 8.49
N MET A 59 -15.14 0.08 7.63
CA MET A 59 -14.46 -0.21 6.38
C MET A 59 -14.51 0.97 5.40
N MET A 60 -15.61 1.73 5.36
CA MET A 60 -15.71 2.98 4.61
C MET A 60 -14.68 4.00 5.11
N ARG A 61 -14.50 4.16 6.43
CA ARG A 61 -13.47 5.06 7.00
C ARG A 61 -12.05 4.68 6.54
N TYR A 62 -11.71 3.39 6.55
CA TYR A 62 -10.42 2.91 6.04
C TYR A 62 -10.27 3.14 4.53
N HIS A 63 -11.36 2.99 3.76
CA HIS A 63 -11.34 3.30 2.33
C HIS A 63 -11.07 4.80 2.09
N CYS A 64 -11.75 5.69 2.82
CA CYS A 64 -11.49 7.12 2.75
C CYS A 64 -10.05 7.48 3.11
N ALA A 65 -9.48 6.84 4.13
CA ALA A 65 -8.07 7.03 4.49
C ALA A 65 -7.11 6.59 3.37
N ILE A 66 -7.44 5.53 2.64
CA ILE A 66 -6.68 5.13 1.44
C ILE A 66 -6.73 6.24 0.37
N LEU A 67 -7.91 6.80 0.08
CA LEU A 67 -8.07 7.86 -0.91
C LEU A 67 -7.25 9.10 -0.55
N GLU A 68 -7.32 9.55 0.70
CA GLU A 68 -6.53 10.68 1.21
C GLU A 68 -5.03 10.43 1.08
N MET A 69 -4.56 9.27 1.52
CA MET A 69 -3.13 8.95 1.48
C MET A 69 -2.63 8.73 0.05
N HIS A 70 -3.44 8.11 -0.81
CA HIS A 70 -3.12 7.94 -2.23
C HIS A 70 -2.94 9.30 -2.91
N THR A 71 -3.88 10.24 -2.67
CA THR A 71 -3.79 11.61 -3.20
C THR A 71 -2.53 12.33 -2.71
N LYS A 72 -2.16 12.18 -1.42
CA LYS A 72 -0.92 12.76 -0.88
C LYS A 72 0.32 12.23 -1.59
N LEU A 73 0.39 10.93 -1.84
CA LEU A 73 1.51 10.30 -2.56
C LEU A 73 1.56 10.75 -4.03
N GLU A 74 0.41 10.87 -4.69
CA GLU A 74 0.35 11.41 -6.06
C GLU A 74 0.82 12.86 -6.12
N VAL A 75 0.41 13.70 -5.17
CA VAL A 75 0.88 15.10 -5.08
C VAL A 75 2.39 15.15 -4.91
N LEU A 76 2.97 14.33 -4.01
CA LEU A 76 4.42 14.23 -3.85
C LEU A 76 5.11 13.78 -5.14
N SER A 77 4.59 12.77 -5.82
CA SER A 77 5.11 12.29 -7.10
C SER A 77 5.14 13.41 -8.15
N LYS A 78 4.06 14.18 -8.28
CA LYS A 78 3.98 15.31 -9.22
C LYS A 78 4.96 16.43 -8.85
N ASP A 79 5.01 16.81 -7.57
CA ASP A 79 5.92 17.86 -7.06
C ASP A 79 7.38 17.48 -7.34
N MET A 80 7.78 16.24 -7.07
CA MET A 80 9.13 15.76 -7.33
C MET A 80 9.48 15.74 -8.82
N THR A 81 8.55 15.30 -9.67
CA THR A 81 8.75 15.30 -11.13
C THR A 81 9.08 16.71 -11.64
N VAL A 82 8.38 17.74 -11.13
CA VAL A 82 8.57 19.12 -11.59
C VAL A 82 9.83 19.74 -10.97
N ARG A 83 10.05 19.58 -9.67
CA ARG A 83 11.15 20.25 -8.96
C ARG A 83 12.51 19.60 -9.21
N TYR A 84 12.53 18.26 -9.26
CA TYR A 84 13.77 17.50 -9.36
C TYR A 84 13.94 16.80 -10.72
N ARG A 85 13.04 17.06 -11.68
CA ARG A 85 13.01 16.45 -13.02
C ARG A 85 13.07 14.91 -12.98
N ARG A 86 12.70 14.33 -11.86
CA ARG A 86 12.71 12.88 -11.63
C ARG A 86 11.52 12.47 -10.79
N ASN A 87 10.84 11.40 -11.21
CA ASN A 87 9.81 10.77 -10.40
C ASN A 87 10.40 9.54 -9.68
N PRO A 88 10.53 9.54 -8.36
CA PRO A 88 11.00 8.38 -7.61
C PRO A 88 9.90 7.34 -7.38
N ILE A 89 8.62 7.69 -7.59
CA ILE A 89 7.48 6.79 -7.43
C ILE A 89 7.08 6.23 -8.78
N GLU A 90 7.29 4.93 -8.95
CA GLU A 90 6.91 4.21 -10.17
C GLU A 90 5.44 3.78 -10.13
N PHE A 91 4.99 3.21 -9.02
CA PHE A 91 3.62 2.75 -8.83
C PHE A 91 3.13 2.99 -7.40
N ILE A 92 1.82 3.26 -7.30
CA ILE A 92 1.11 3.31 -6.02
C ILE A 92 -0.06 2.33 -6.13
N GLU A 93 -0.04 1.31 -5.28
CA GLU A 93 -1.13 0.35 -5.14
C GLU A 93 -1.76 0.49 -3.77
N SER A 94 -3.08 0.33 -3.71
CA SER A 94 -3.79 0.38 -2.43
C SER A 94 -4.79 -0.76 -2.32
N ARG A 95 -5.01 -1.22 -1.10
CA ARG A 95 -5.97 -2.27 -0.84
C ARG A 95 -6.59 -2.15 0.55
N LEU A 96 -7.86 -2.48 0.65
CA LEU A 96 -8.47 -2.86 1.92
C LEU A 96 -8.19 -4.34 2.22
N LYS A 97 -7.88 -4.64 3.48
CA LYS A 97 -7.66 -6.00 3.94
C LYS A 97 -8.98 -6.78 3.87
N LYS A 98 -8.95 -7.97 3.26
CA LYS A 98 -10.13 -8.83 3.13
C LYS A 98 -10.66 -9.27 4.50
N PRO A 99 -12.00 -9.41 4.68
CA PRO A 99 -12.61 -9.85 5.94
C PRO A 99 -12.01 -11.14 6.49
N SER A 100 -11.84 -12.15 5.63
CA SER A 100 -11.21 -13.42 6.00
C SER A 100 -9.77 -13.28 6.51
N SER A 101 -9.01 -12.32 5.98
CA SER A 101 -7.63 -12.02 6.43
C SER A 101 -7.62 -11.25 7.75
N ILE A 102 -8.61 -10.39 8.01
CA ILE A 102 -8.84 -9.71 9.28
C ILE A 102 -9.13 -10.76 10.35
N ALA A 103 -10.14 -11.61 10.13
CA ALA A 103 -10.53 -12.67 11.07
C ALA A 103 -9.37 -13.61 11.40
N ARG A 104 -8.63 -14.08 10.38
CA ARG A 104 -7.46 -14.94 10.55
C ARG A 104 -6.37 -14.26 11.40
N LYS A 105 -6.13 -12.96 11.20
CA LYS A 105 -5.13 -12.22 11.96
C LYS A 105 -5.52 -12.05 13.41
N LEU A 106 -6.78 -11.70 13.71
CA LEU A 106 -7.30 -11.60 15.07
C LEU A 106 -7.23 -12.95 15.79
N LYS A 107 -7.71 -14.04 15.17
CA LYS A 107 -7.61 -15.40 15.73
C LYS A 107 -6.17 -15.80 16.04
N ARG A 108 -5.19 -15.47 15.16
CA ARG A 108 -3.77 -15.74 15.40
C ARG A 108 -3.22 -14.94 16.59
N MET A 109 -3.79 -13.77 16.88
CA MET A 109 -3.44 -12.96 18.07
C MET A 109 -4.19 -13.41 19.35
N GLY A 110 -5.05 -14.44 19.27
CA GLY A 110 -5.87 -14.91 20.38
C GLY A 110 -7.04 -13.99 20.71
N LEU A 111 -7.46 -13.13 19.76
CA LEU A 111 -8.52 -12.15 19.94
C LEU A 111 -9.81 -12.61 19.26
N GLU A 112 -10.94 -12.22 19.85
CA GLU A 112 -12.25 -12.38 19.23
C GLU A 112 -12.37 -11.54 17.95
N VAL A 113 -13.17 -12.04 16.99
CA VAL A 113 -13.39 -11.37 15.71
C VAL A 113 -14.51 -10.33 15.89
N THR A 114 -14.15 -9.17 16.39
CA THR A 114 -15.04 -8.01 16.61
C THR A 114 -14.52 -6.78 15.91
N VAL A 115 -15.39 -5.80 15.62
CA VAL A 115 -15.01 -4.51 15.04
C VAL A 115 -14.07 -3.75 15.99
N ASP A 116 -14.32 -3.83 17.30
CA ASP A 116 -13.46 -3.17 18.30
C ASP A 116 -12.05 -3.73 18.29
N ASN A 117 -11.89 -5.06 18.35
CA ASN A 117 -10.58 -5.69 18.27
C ASN A 117 -9.89 -5.40 16.94
N MET A 118 -10.65 -5.35 15.84
CA MET A 118 -10.13 -4.99 14.53
C MET A 118 -9.53 -3.58 14.52
N THR A 119 -10.25 -2.59 15.04
CA THR A 119 -9.82 -1.18 15.05
C THR A 119 -8.69 -0.90 16.04
N GLN A 120 -8.70 -1.57 17.19
CA GLN A 120 -7.70 -1.38 18.23
C GLN A 120 -6.35 -2.06 17.89
N HIS A 121 -6.39 -3.27 17.38
CA HIS A 121 -5.22 -4.13 17.25
C HIS A 121 -4.66 -4.26 15.84
N LEU A 122 -5.41 -3.91 14.78
CA LEU A 122 -4.92 -4.00 13.42
C LEU A 122 -4.61 -2.62 12.84
N SER A 123 -3.38 -2.46 12.33
CA SER A 123 -2.94 -1.21 11.69
C SER A 123 -2.79 -1.34 10.16
N ASP A 124 -3.10 -2.51 9.60
CA ASP A 124 -2.89 -2.87 8.20
C ASP A 124 -4.19 -3.17 7.45
N ILE A 125 -5.32 -2.60 7.93
CA ILE A 125 -6.61 -2.71 7.25
C ILE A 125 -6.62 -1.85 5.98
N ALA A 126 -6.23 -0.58 6.11
CA ALA A 126 -5.87 0.27 4.99
C ALA A 126 -4.40 0.07 4.66
N GLY A 127 -4.11 -0.54 3.51
CA GLY A 127 -2.76 -0.81 3.05
C GLY A 127 -2.45 -0.06 1.76
N ILE A 128 -1.29 0.60 1.71
CA ILE A 128 -0.78 1.26 0.52
C ILE A 128 0.62 0.75 0.25
N ARG A 129 0.90 0.41 -1.00
CA ARG A 129 2.21 0.01 -1.47
C ARG A 129 2.72 1.06 -2.43
N VAL A 130 3.95 1.50 -2.20
CA VAL A 130 4.66 2.45 -3.05
C VAL A 130 5.89 1.75 -3.61
N LEU A 131 6.02 1.70 -4.93
CA LEU A 131 7.17 1.13 -5.61
C LEU A 131 8.06 2.25 -6.11
N CYS A 132 9.35 2.11 -5.83
CA CYS A 132 10.41 3.05 -6.19
C CYS A 132 11.44 2.36 -7.09
N ALA A 133 12.17 3.16 -7.88
CA ALA A 133 13.25 2.63 -8.70
C ALA A 133 14.49 2.27 -7.86
N TYR A 134 14.80 3.05 -6.81
CA TYR A 134 16.05 2.93 -6.04
C TYR A 134 15.80 2.94 -4.53
N ILE A 135 16.76 2.39 -3.78
CA ILE A 135 16.66 2.27 -2.31
C ILE A 135 16.59 3.64 -1.62
N ASP A 136 17.35 4.62 -2.06
CA ASP A 136 17.37 5.96 -1.47
C ASP A 136 16.05 6.72 -1.68
N ASP A 137 15.32 6.44 -2.77
CA ASP A 137 13.98 6.98 -3.01
C ASP A 137 12.99 6.57 -1.93
N ILE A 138 13.11 5.35 -1.43
CA ILE A 138 12.29 4.82 -0.34
C ILE A 138 12.40 5.74 0.89
N TYR A 139 13.63 6.06 1.27
CA TYR A 139 13.88 6.91 2.43
C TYR A 139 13.49 8.37 2.18
N GLU A 140 13.62 8.86 0.94
CA GLU A 140 13.21 10.22 0.58
C GLU A 140 11.69 10.38 0.70
N ILE A 141 10.92 9.45 0.13
CA ILE A 141 9.44 9.45 0.22
C ILE A 141 9.01 9.35 1.69
N ALA A 142 9.63 8.46 2.47
CA ALA A 142 9.33 8.32 3.89
C ALA A 142 9.58 9.63 4.66
N ARG A 143 10.70 10.33 4.37
CA ARG A 143 11.01 11.64 4.97
C ARG A 143 10.00 12.72 4.57
N MET A 144 9.56 12.75 3.32
CA MET A 144 8.57 13.73 2.84
C MET A 144 7.21 13.50 3.49
N LEU A 145 6.76 12.26 3.62
CA LEU A 145 5.53 11.94 4.34
C LEU A 145 5.62 12.36 5.82
N ALA A 146 6.75 12.10 6.47
CA ALA A 146 6.97 12.46 7.88
C ALA A 146 7.00 13.98 8.13
N ARG A 147 7.24 14.81 7.10
CA ARG A 147 7.20 16.27 7.20
C ARG A 147 5.79 16.86 7.06
N GLN A 148 4.82 16.09 6.59
CA GLN A 148 3.44 16.57 6.47
C GLN A 148 2.81 16.70 7.85
N LYS A 149 2.22 17.87 8.14
CA LYS A 149 1.69 18.20 9.47
C LYS A 149 0.52 17.31 9.89
N ASP A 150 -0.20 16.78 8.93
CA ASP A 150 -1.39 15.94 9.10
C ASP A 150 -1.09 14.45 8.97
N VAL A 151 0.18 14.06 8.85
CA VAL A 151 0.62 12.66 8.86
C VAL A 151 1.38 12.39 10.15
N LYS A 152 0.75 11.67 11.06
CA LYS A 152 1.38 11.25 12.32
C LYS A 152 1.98 9.87 12.18
N ILE A 153 3.30 9.77 12.28
CA ILE A 153 4.00 8.48 12.26
C ILE A 153 3.80 7.77 13.60
N ILE A 154 3.21 6.58 13.58
CA ILE A 154 2.98 5.74 14.76
C ILE A 154 4.11 4.73 14.94
N THR A 155 4.51 4.07 13.85
CA THR A 155 5.56 3.03 13.90
C THR A 155 6.32 3.01 12.60
N VAL A 156 7.64 2.81 12.70
CA VAL A 156 8.54 2.57 11.57
C VAL A 156 9.14 1.19 11.72
N LYS A 157 9.13 0.39 10.63
CA LYS A 157 9.84 -0.90 10.54
C LYS A 157 10.70 -0.89 9.29
N ASP A 158 12.01 -0.82 9.49
CA ASP A 158 12.99 -0.79 8.40
C ASP A 158 13.55 -2.21 8.16
N TYR A 159 12.82 -2.98 7.35
CA TYR A 159 13.25 -4.31 6.92
C TYR A 159 14.28 -4.27 5.78
N ILE A 160 14.68 -3.08 5.33
CA ILE A 160 15.80 -2.95 4.38
C ILE A 160 17.10 -3.10 5.15
N LYS A 161 17.23 -2.38 6.29
CA LYS A 161 18.39 -2.47 7.18
C LYS A 161 18.44 -3.75 8.00
N VAL A 162 17.29 -4.20 8.47
CA VAL A 162 17.14 -5.43 9.26
C VAL A 162 16.11 -6.34 8.58
N PRO A 163 16.52 -7.12 7.57
CA PRO A 163 15.63 -8.04 6.86
C PRO A 163 15.01 -9.07 7.79
N LYS A 164 13.86 -9.61 7.41
CA LYS A 164 13.30 -10.77 8.09
C LYS A 164 14.12 -12.04 7.79
N ASP A 165 13.92 -13.08 8.58
CA ASP A 165 14.65 -14.36 8.46
C ASP A 165 14.57 -14.98 7.06
N ASN A 166 13.43 -14.79 6.36
CA ASN A 166 13.24 -15.26 4.98
C ASN A 166 13.87 -14.34 3.92
N GLY A 167 14.55 -13.26 4.30
CA GLY A 167 15.15 -12.31 3.36
C GLY A 167 14.22 -11.16 2.93
N TYR A 168 12.97 -11.11 3.42
CA TYR A 168 12.03 -10.04 3.08
C TYR A 168 12.56 -8.66 3.43
N ARG A 169 12.49 -7.73 2.46
CA ARG A 169 12.89 -6.31 2.60
C ARG A 169 11.75 -5.40 2.19
N SER A 170 11.51 -4.38 2.99
CA SER A 170 10.55 -3.29 2.75
C SER A 170 10.69 -2.25 3.85
N TYR A 171 10.34 -1.01 3.57
CA TYR A 171 10.20 0.03 4.59
C TYR A 171 8.72 0.20 4.92
N HIS A 172 8.34 -0.03 6.16
CA HIS A 172 6.94 0.07 6.60
C HIS A 172 6.74 1.26 7.51
N LEU A 173 5.74 2.06 7.18
CA LEU A 173 5.21 3.12 8.02
C LEU A 173 3.79 2.77 8.44
N ILE A 174 3.54 2.76 9.75
CA ILE A 174 2.17 2.87 10.27
C ILE A 174 1.94 4.34 10.54
N VAL A 175 1.00 4.93 9.85
CA VAL A 175 0.64 6.34 9.99
C VAL A 175 -0.80 6.48 10.45
N GLU A 176 -1.10 7.61 11.09
CA GLU A 176 -2.45 8.04 11.42
C GLU A 176 -2.68 9.39 10.73
N ILE A 177 -3.76 9.48 9.96
CA ILE A 177 -4.15 10.69 9.23
C ILE A 177 -5.57 11.10 9.60
N PRO A 178 -5.88 12.41 9.67
CA PRO A 178 -7.25 12.88 9.83
C PRO A 178 -8.03 12.65 8.52
N VAL A 179 -9.18 12.02 8.62
CA VAL A 179 -10.14 11.90 7.52
C VAL A 179 -11.33 12.80 7.84
N TYR A 180 -11.67 13.69 6.91
CA TYR A 180 -12.73 14.67 7.05
C TYR A 180 -14.02 14.11 6.45
N PHE A 181 -14.97 13.79 7.32
CA PHE A 181 -16.33 13.39 6.93
C PHE A 181 -17.26 14.61 6.95
N SER A 182 -18.53 14.41 6.59
CA SER A 182 -19.53 15.49 6.52
C SER A 182 -19.78 16.19 7.86
N ASP A 183 -19.65 15.46 8.96
CA ASP A 183 -20.04 15.89 10.31
C ASP A 183 -18.90 15.78 11.34
N GLU A 184 -17.83 15.07 11.01
CA GLU A 184 -16.74 14.85 11.94
C GLU A 184 -15.38 14.69 11.25
N VAL A 185 -14.31 14.80 12.05
CA VAL A 185 -12.95 14.44 11.63
C VAL A 185 -12.49 13.25 12.48
N ARG A 186 -12.06 12.18 11.82
CA ARG A 186 -11.57 11.00 12.52
C ARG A 186 -10.14 10.64 12.12
N PRO A 187 -9.27 10.36 13.11
CA PRO A 187 -7.95 9.80 12.82
C PRO A 187 -8.10 8.33 12.38
N VAL A 188 -7.51 8.00 11.25
CA VAL A 188 -7.52 6.63 10.71
C VAL A 188 -6.10 6.15 10.46
N ARG A 189 -5.80 4.91 10.84
CA ARG A 189 -4.49 4.30 10.62
C ARG A 189 -4.38 3.66 9.25
N CYS A 190 -3.23 3.87 8.62
CA CYS A 190 -2.85 3.22 7.36
C CYS A 190 -1.46 2.60 7.49
N GLU A 191 -1.24 1.46 6.85
CA GLU A 191 0.08 0.92 6.61
C GLU A 191 0.58 1.32 5.23
N ILE A 192 1.75 1.96 5.16
CA ILE A 192 2.43 2.28 3.90
C ILE A 192 3.67 1.40 3.81
N GLN A 193 3.73 0.58 2.76
CA GLN A 193 4.87 -0.28 2.43
C GLN A 193 5.60 0.33 1.25
N ILE A 194 6.83 0.77 1.45
CA ILE A 194 7.66 1.37 0.42
C ILE A 194 8.77 0.38 0.06
N ARG A 195 8.92 0.06 -1.22
CA ARG A 195 9.83 -0.96 -1.75
C ARG A 195 10.48 -0.50 -3.05
N THR A 196 11.58 -1.11 -3.44
CA THR A 196 11.98 -1.11 -4.84
C THR A 196 11.13 -2.09 -5.64
N ILE A 197 11.14 -1.93 -6.98
CA ILE A 197 10.50 -2.88 -7.90
C ILE A 197 11.03 -4.31 -7.66
N ALA A 198 12.34 -4.44 -7.44
CA ALA A 198 12.98 -5.73 -7.24
C ALA A 198 12.61 -6.36 -5.87
N MET A 199 12.47 -5.56 -4.81
CA MET A 199 11.95 -6.03 -3.52
C MET A 199 10.50 -6.52 -3.64
N ASP A 200 9.68 -5.84 -4.44
CA ASP A 200 8.27 -6.22 -4.63
C ASP A 200 8.13 -7.49 -5.48
N PHE A 201 8.97 -7.64 -6.50
CA PHE A 201 9.06 -8.87 -7.29
C PHE A 201 9.31 -10.09 -6.37
N TRP A 202 10.32 -10.02 -5.51
CA TRP A 202 10.62 -11.09 -4.57
C TRP A 202 9.46 -11.35 -3.59
N ALA A 203 8.90 -10.28 -3.01
CA ALA A 203 7.84 -10.39 -2.02
C ALA A 203 6.54 -11.00 -2.59
N THR A 204 6.26 -10.78 -3.87
CA THR A 204 5.13 -11.37 -4.58
C THR A 204 5.34 -12.88 -4.75
N LEU A 205 6.54 -13.30 -5.16
CA LEU A 205 6.86 -14.72 -5.33
C LEU A 205 6.89 -15.47 -3.99
N ASP A 206 7.47 -14.89 -2.94
CA ASP A 206 7.46 -15.48 -1.58
C ASP A 206 6.03 -15.72 -1.10
N HIS A 207 5.13 -14.76 -1.32
CA HIS A 207 3.71 -14.91 -0.95
C HIS A 207 3.04 -16.08 -1.68
N ASP A 208 3.26 -16.21 -2.98
CA ASP A 208 2.67 -17.28 -3.79
C ASP A 208 3.21 -18.67 -3.40
N MET A 209 4.51 -18.76 -3.08
CA MET A 209 5.13 -19.99 -2.64
C MET A 209 4.72 -20.40 -1.22
N GLN A 210 4.54 -19.44 -0.30
CA GLN A 210 4.06 -19.72 1.06
C GLN A 210 2.63 -20.29 1.08
N TYR A 211 1.81 -20.00 0.08
CA TYR A 211 0.47 -20.59 -0.05
C TYR A 211 0.54 -22.11 -0.35
N LYS A 212 1.65 -22.60 -0.92
CA LYS A 212 1.87 -24.02 -1.29
C LYS A 212 2.63 -24.82 -0.22
N LYS A 213 2.57 -24.46 1.07
CA LYS A 213 3.33 -25.02 2.20
C LYS A 213 3.19 -26.53 2.50
N GLN A 214 2.63 -27.33 1.62
CA GLN A 214 2.57 -28.82 1.76
C GLN A 214 3.61 -29.53 0.87
N VAL A 215 4.71 -28.85 0.51
CA VAL A 215 5.75 -29.44 -0.33
C VAL A 215 6.81 -30.06 0.57
N GLU A 216 7.18 -31.31 0.31
CA GLU A 216 8.40 -31.93 0.79
C GLU A 216 9.57 -31.02 0.42
N ASP A 217 10.48 -30.72 1.37
CA ASP A 217 11.66 -29.85 1.20
C ASP A 217 11.44 -28.33 1.40
N SER A 218 10.46 -27.94 2.24
CA SER A 218 10.16 -26.53 2.52
C SER A 218 11.36 -25.73 3.05
N GLU A 219 12.30 -26.36 3.79
CA GLU A 219 13.49 -25.70 4.33
C GLU A 219 14.53 -25.35 3.25
N ALA A 220 14.75 -26.22 2.27
CA ALA A 220 15.65 -25.94 1.16
C ALA A 220 15.09 -24.80 0.30
N ILE A 221 13.80 -24.83 -0.03
CA ILE A 221 13.12 -23.77 -0.77
C ILE A 221 13.24 -22.42 -0.04
N MET A 222 13.08 -22.40 1.28
CA MET A 222 13.22 -21.16 2.06
C MET A 222 14.65 -20.62 2.06
N ARG A 223 15.67 -21.48 2.05
CA ARG A 223 17.08 -21.07 1.91
C ARG A 223 17.33 -20.46 0.54
N GLU A 224 16.90 -21.12 -0.54
CA GLU A 224 17.04 -20.60 -1.90
C GLU A 224 16.31 -19.28 -2.09
N LEU A 225 15.11 -19.13 -1.53
CA LEU A 225 14.38 -17.85 -1.55
C LEU A 225 15.16 -16.73 -0.84
N LYS A 226 15.80 -17.05 0.29
CA LYS A 226 16.64 -16.08 0.99
C LYS A 226 17.88 -15.70 0.18
N GLU A 227 18.53 -16.66 -0.47
CA GLU A 227 19.66 -16.40 -1.38
C GLU A 227 19.22 -15.49 -2.54
N CYS A 228 18.06 -15.74 -3.14
CA CYS A 228 17.48 -14.87 -4.16
C CYS A 228 17.24 -13.44 -3.64
N ALA A 229 16.73 -13.29 -2.41
CA ALA A 229 16.53 -11.99 -1.78
C ALA A 229 17.84 -11.22 -1.61
N ASP A 230 18.93 -11.91 -1.27
CA ASP A 230 20.26 -11.30 -1.10
C ASP A 230 20.86 -10.88 -2.45
N VAL A 231 20.73 -11.69 -3.50
CA VAL A 231 21.13 -11.33 -4.86
C VAL A 231 20.35 -10.11 -5.37
N ILE A 232 19.05 -10.07 -5.15
CA ILE A 232 18.20 -8.93 -5.52
C ILE A 232 18.65 -7.67 -4.81
N HIS A 233 18.94 -7.74 -3.52
CA HIS A 233 19.42 -6.58 -2.76
C HIS A 233 20.77 -6.07 -3.28
N GLN A 234 21.71 -6.96 -3.57
CA GLN A 234 23.00 -6.60 -4.18
C GLN A 234 22.80 -5.92 -5.54
N THR A 235 21.82 -6.37 -6.31
CA THR A 235 21.46 -5.77 -7.60
C THR A 235 20.90 -4.36 -7.41
N ASP A 236 19.98 -4.16 -6.48
CA ASP A 236 19.43 -2.84 -6.13
C ASP A 236 20.54 -1.86 -5.73
N GLU A 237 21.46 -2.27 -4.85
CA GLU A 237 22.61 -1.45 -4.46
C GLU A 237 23.53 -1.12 -5.65
N LYS A 238 23.76 -2.09 -6.53
CA LYS A 238 24.58 -1.87 -7.72
C LYS A 238 23.93 -0.88 -8.68
N MET A 239 22.61 -0.98 -8.90
CA MET A 239 21.85 -0.04 -9.73
C MET A 239 21.89 1.38 -9.15
N MET A 240 21.76 1.53 -7.84
CA MET A 240 21.89 2.82 -7.16
C MET A 240 23.29 3.44 -7.39
N ARG A 241 24.37 2.66 -7.19
CA ARG A 241 25.74 3.12 -7.47
C ARG A 241 25.98 3.48 -8.94
N LEU A 242 25.37 2.76 -9.88
CA LEU A 242 25.46 3.10 -11.32
C LEU A 242 24.79 4.44 -11.62
N ARG A 243 23.61 4.69 -11.05
CA ARG A 243 22.92 5.99 -11.18
C ARG A 243 23.82 7.14 -10.66
N GLU A 244 24.39 7.01 -9.46
CA GLU A 244 25.28 8.02 -8.89
C GLU A 244 26.51 8.29 -9.76
N ARG A 245 27.02 7.27 -10.45
CA ARG A 245 28.12 7.44 -11.40
C ARG A 245 27.69 8.19 -12.65
N ILE A 246 26.52 7.90 -13.19
CA ILE A 246 25.97 8.60 -14.36
C ILE A 246 25.77 10.08 -14.02
N HIS A 247 25.15 10.42 -12.90
CA HIS A 247 24.98 11.82 -12.49
C HIS A 247 26.28 12.58 -12.24
N ARG A 248 27.39 11.89 -11.90
CA ARG A 248 28.70 12.54 -11.80
C ARG A 248 29.36 12.80 -13.14
N ILE A 249 29.04 12.02 -14.16
CA ILE A 249 29.59 12.15 -15.52
C ILE A 249 28.80 13.21 -16.31
N ASP A 250 27.50 13.24 -16.14
CA ASP A 250 26.57 14.15 -16.82
C ASP A 250 25.64 14.79 -15.78
N PRO A 251 26.09 15.85 -15.08
CA PRO A 251 25.25 16.61 -14.16
C PRO A 251 24.30 17.47 -14.96
N GLU A 252 23.01 17.07 -15.06
CA GLU A 252 21.92 17.87 -15.64
C GLU A 252 21.69 19.19 -14.91
#